data_a6b6a3b595770997ac4b0b5c916e7528
#
_entry.id   a6b6a3b595770997ac4b0b5c916e7528
#
_cell.length_a   1.000
_cell.length_b   1.000
_cell.length_c   1.000
_cell.angle_alpha   90.00
_cell.angle_beta   90.00
_cell.angle_gamma   90.00
#
_symmetry.space_group_name_H-M   'P 1'
#
loop_
_entity.id
_entity.type
_entity.pdbx_description
1 polymer ?
#
loop_
_entity_poly.entity_id
_entity_poly.type
_entity_poly.pdbx_seq_one_letter_code
_entity_poly.pdbx_strand_id
1 'polypeptide(L)'
;KLLDALIYEAERQGIMRYPIHVKIDSGMHRLGFTLEDMPRLSERLKSQTTVMARSVFSHFAGSDEPRFDAFSRQQIALFKECAVAVQSATPQPVMRHILNTSGITRFTEEQMEAVRLGIGLYGISACGMDTDLRTVSTLKTTILQIKELEEDQTVGYSRRGVLTRRSRIAAIPIGYADGLNRHLGNRKGAVVVNGKRAPIVGNICMDVCMIDVTDIDCKEGDRVEIFGEQ
;
A
#
# COMPACT_ATOMS: atom_id res chain seq x y z
N LYS A 1 -11.37 -24.60 -7.79
CA LYS A 1 -12.72 -24.05 -7.52
C LYS A 1 -12.97 -22.74 -8.27
N LEU A 2 -12.19 -21.64 -8.04
CA LEU A 2 -12.47 -20.35 -8.67
C LEU A 2 -12.35 -20.41 -10.20
N LEU A 3 -11.28 -21.02 -10.73
CA LEU A 3 -11.09 -21.20 -12.16
C LEU A 3 -12.26 -22.00 -12.80
N ASP A 4 -12.69 -23.07 -12.16
CA ASP A 4 -13.79 -23.90 -12.68
C ASP A 4 -15.11 -23.13 -12.67
N ALA A 5 -15.38 -22.35 -11.61
CA ALA A 5 -16.56 -21.50 -11.53
C ALA A 5 -16.55 -20.40 -12.61
N LEU A 6 -15.39 -19.79 -12.88
CA LEU A 6 -15.23 -18.80 -13.95
C LEU A 6 -15.46 -19.43 -15.33
N ILE A 7 -14.86 -20.61 -15.60
CA ILE A 7 -15.06 -21.33 -16.87
C ILE A 7 -16.54 -21.66 -17.05
N TYR A 8 -17.18 -22.25 -16.03
CA TYR A 8 -18.60 -22.60 -16.07
C TYR A 8 -19.49 -21.37 -16.39
N GLU A 9 -19.27 -20.26 -15.72
CA GLU A 9 -20.07 -19.04 -15.92
C GLU A 9 -19.82 -18.42 -17.30
N ALA A 10 -18.59 -18.41 -17.77
CA ALA A 10 -18.25 -17.92 -19.11
C ALA A 10 -18.86 -18.81 -20.22
N GLU A 11 -18.85 -20.14 -20.06
CA GLU A 11 -19.53 -21.09 -20.95
C GLU A 11 -21.03 -20.82 -20.99
N ARG A 12 -21.66 -20.63 -19.82
CA ARG A 12 -23.08 -20.33 -19.71
C ARG A 12 -23.48 -19.04 -20.44
N GLN A 13 -22.56 -18.06 -20.49
CA GLN A 13 -22.75 -16.80 -21.20
C GLN A 13 -22.28 -16.82 -22.66
N GLY A 14 -21.79 -17.94 -23.18
CA GLY A 14 -21.25 -18.06 -24.53
C GLY A 14 -19.94 -17.29 -24.75
N ILE A 15 -19.22 -16.96 -23.69
CA ILE A 15 -17.96 -16.25 -23.75
C ILE A 15 -16.83 -17.22 -24.13
N MET A 16 -16.04 -16.86 -25.13
CA MET A 16 -14.89 -17.62 -25.59
C MET A 16 -13.60 -16.81 -25.43
N ARG A 17 -12.50 -17.49 -25.09
CA ARG A 17 -11.16 -16.91 -24.96
C ARG A 17 -11.11 -15.74 -23.97
N TYR A 18 -11.87 -15.83 -22.88
CA TYR A 18 -11.84 -14.79 -21.82
C TYR A 18 -10.43 -14.68 -21.24
N PRO A 19 -9.80 -13.48 -21.26
CA PRO A 19 -8.43 -13.33 -20.79
C PRO A 19 -8.37 -13.41 -19.25
N ILE A 20 -7.47 -14.25 -18.76
CA ILE A 20 -7.23 -14.42 -17.32
C ILE A 20 -5.76 -14.22 -16.97
N HIS A 21 -5.52 -13.83 -15.73
CA HIS A 21 -4.20 -13.79 -15.11
C HIS A 21 -4.07 -14.92 -14.09
N VAL A 22 -3.14 -15.85 -14.33
CA VAL A 22 -2.92 -17.01 -13.46
C VAL A 22 -1.99 -16.61 -12.32
N LYS A 23 -2.48 -16.71 -11.08
CA LYS A 23 -1.67 -16.40 -9.90
C LYS A 23 -1.03 -17.66 -9.34
N ILE A 24 0.29 -17.58 -9.10
CA ILE A 24 1.09 -18.62 -8.44
C ILE A 24 1.37 -18.18 -6.99
N ASP A 25 1.21 -19.08 -6.07
CA ASP A 25 1.72 -18.90 -4.71
C ASP A 25 3.12 -19.49 -4.62
N SER A 26 4.11 -18.63 -4.70
CA SER A 26 5.52 -19.00 -4.58
C SER A 26 6.09 -18.73 -3.18
N GLY A 27 5.23 -18.49 -2.16
CA GLY A 27 5.66 -18.30 -0.78
C GLY A 27 5.03 -17.11 -0.05
N MET A 28 4.09 -16.38 -0.69
CA MET A 28 3.29 -15.35 -0.01
C MET A 28 2.16 -15.96 0.84
N HIS A 29 1.69 -17.16 0.50
CA HIS A 29 0.65 -17.93 1.18
C HIS A 29 -0.67 -17.16 1.40
N ARG A 30 -1.03 -16.36 0.39
CA ARG A 30 -2.27 -15.55 0.44
C ARG A 30 -3.30 -16.08 -0.55
N LEU A 31 -2.96 -16.19 -1.80
CA LEU A 31 -3.77 -16.71 -2.91
C LEU A 31 -2.85 -17.21 -4.02
N GLY A 32 -3.33 -18.17 -4.81
CA GLY A 32 -2.62 -18.68 -5.98
C GLY A 32 -2.59 -20.20 -6.03
N PHE A 33 -2.11 -20.73 -7.14
CA PHE A 33 -1.83 -22.15 -7.32
C PHE A 33 -0.42 -22.44 -6.79
N THR A 34 -0.26 -23.57 -6.12
CA THR A 34 1.06 -24.07 -5.66
C THR A 34 1.74 -24.88 -6.77
N LEU A 35 2.98 -25.31 -6.55
CA LEU A 35 3.68 -26.18 -7.50
C LEU A 35 2.95 -27.53 -7.70
N GLU A 36 2.38 -28.06 -6.61
CA GLU A 36 1.62 -29.31 -6.63
C GLU A 36 0.34 -29.20 -7.45
N ASP A 37 -0.21 -28.00 -7.60
CA ASP A 37 -1.39 -27.76 -8.43
C ASP A 37 -1.08 -27.75 -9.94
N MET A 38 0.18 -27.61 -10.36
CA MET A 38 0.57 -27.38 -11.76
C MET A 38 0.11 -28.49 -12.72
N PRO A 39 0.20 -29.79 -12.41
CA PRO A 39 -0.29 -30.81 -13.31
C PRO A 39 -1.79 -30.67 -13.61
N ARG A 40 -2.60 -30.48 -12.55
CA ARG A 40 -4.06 -30.29 -12.69
C ARG A 40 -4.42 -28.98 -13.38
N LEU A 41 -3.72 -27.89 -13.08
CA LEU A 41 -3.92 -26.61 -13.75
C LEU A 41 -3.60 -26.68 -15.23
N SER A 42 -2.48 -27.30 -15.59
CA SER A 42 -2.05 -27.48 -16.99
C SER A 42 -3.05 -28.31 -17.78
N GLU A 43 -3.53 -29.41 -17.23
CA GLU A 43 -4.57 -30.22 -17.84
C GLU A 43 -5.86 -29.40 -18.04
N ARG A 44 -6.27 -28.65 -17.02
CA ARG A 44 -7.48 -27.82 -17.10
C ARG A 44 -7.36 -26.70 -18.14
N LEU A 45 -6.21 -26.07 -18.28
CA LEU A 45 -5.97 -25.04 -19.30
C LEU A 45 -5.98 -25.63 -20.72
N LYS A 46 -5.46 -26.85 -20.91
CA LYS A 46 -5.44 -27.54 -22.22
C LYS A 46 -6.81 -28.05 -22.65
N SER A 47 -7.66 -28.45 -21.69
CA SER A 47 -8.94 -29.14 -21.98
C SER A 47 -10.11 -28.20 -22.25
N GLN A 48 -9.88 -26.90 -22.40
CA GLN A 48 -10.94 -25.90 -22.60
C GLN A 48 -10.47 -24.74 -23.49
N THR A 49 -11.41 -24.00 -24.07
CA THR A 49 -11.19 -22.84 -24.93
C THR A 49 -11.87 -21.57 -24.43
N THR A 50 -12.57 -21.67 -23.33
CA THR A 50 -13.40 -20.60 -22.75
C THR A 50 -12.55 -19.49 -22.16
N VAL A 51 -11.46 -19.85 -21.43
CA VAL A 51 -10.51 -18.88 -20.89
C VAL A 51 -9.14 -18.98 -21.56
N MET A 52 -8.42 -17.87 -21.56
CA MET A 52 -7.10 -17.77 -22.16
C MET A 52 -6.12 -17.14 -21.15
N ALA A 53 -5.08 -17.85 -20.75
CA ALA A 53 -4.06 -17.29 -19.89
C ALA A 53 -3.32 -16.15 -20.59
N ARG A 54 -3.49 -14.92 -20.13
CA ARG A 54 -2.83 -13.72 -20.64
C ARG A 54 -1.50 -13.49 -19.93
N SER A 55 -1.48 -13.76 -18.63
CA SER A 55 -0.25 -13.70 -17.83
C SER A 55 -0.23 -14.75 -16.73
N VAL A 56 0.96 -15.01 -16.24
CA VAL A 56 1.22 -15.74 -15.01
C VAL A 56 2.03 -14.85 -14.05
N PHE A 57 1.66 -14.83 -12.79
CA PHE A 57 2.31 -13.93 -11.84
C PHE A 57 2.37 -14.49 -10.41
N SER A 58 3.35 -13.98 -9.65
CA SER A 58 3.42 -14.18 -8.20
C SER A 58 3.63 -12.86 -7.48
N HIS A 59 3.88 -12.88 -6.18
CA HIS A 59 4.10 -11.70 -5.38
C HIS A 59 5.16 -11.96 -4.32
N PHE A 60 6.12 -11.04 -4.19
CA PHE A 60 7.14 -11.13 -3.16
C PHE A 60 6.56 -10.91 -1.76
N ALA A 61 7.08 -11.67 -0.81
CA ALA A 61 6.74 -11.54 0.60
C ALA A 61 7.78 -10.74 1.41
N GLY A 62 9.02 -10.63 0.92
CA GLY A 62 10.10 -10.01 1.67
C GLY A 62 11.14 -9.30 0.80
N SER A 63 10.75 -8.77 -0.38
CA SER A 63 11.68 -8.08 -1.27
C SER A 63 12.12 -6.69 -0.76
N ASP A 64 11.49 -6.16 0.27
CA ASP A 64 11.78 -4.88 0.91
C ASP A 64 12.96 -4.93 1.88
N GLU A 65 13.30 -6.11 2.42
CA GLU A 65 14.36 -6.27 3.41
C GLU A 65 15.48 -7.22 2.94
N PRO A 66 16.76 -6.80 2.97
CA PRO A 66 17.90 -7.64 2.53
C PRO A 66 18.02 -9.00 3.24
N ARG A 67 17.61 -9.07 4.48
CA ARG A 67 17.66 -10.35 5.24
C ARG A 67 16.79 -11.46 4.62
N PHE A 68 15.84 -11.12 3.75
CA PHE A 68 14.98 -12.06 3.06
C PHE A 68 15.36 -12.32 1.61
N ASP A 69 16.55 -11.90 1.16
CA ASP A 69 16.98 -12.10 -0.22
C ASP A 69 17.04 -13.56 -0.64
N ALA A 70 17.55 -14.42 0.22
CA ALA A 70 17.59 -15.86 -0.05
C ALA A 70 16.17 -16.42 -0.29
N PHE A 71 15.21 -16.01 0.54
CA PHE A 71 13.81 -16.40 0.39
C PHE A 71 13.19 -15.80 -0.89
N SER A 72 13.46 -14.56 -1.19
CA SER A 72 12.96 -13.90 -2.42
C SER A 72 13.51 -14.61 -3.67
N ARG A 73 14.77 -15.04 -3.68
CA ARG A 73 15.34 -15.86 -4.77
C ARG A 73 14.69 -17.24 -4.89
N GLN A 74 14.33 -17.88 -3.78
CA GLN A 74 13.55 -19.11 -3.79
C GLN A 74 12.16 -18.89 -4.40
N GLN A 75 11.47 -17.79 -4.05
CA GLN A 75 10.20 -17.42 -4.65
C GLN A 75 10.32 -17.25 -6.18
N ILE A 76 11.39 -16.62 -6.66
CA ILE A 76 11.66 -16.43 -8.09
C ILE A 76 11.85 -17.78 -8.78
N ALA A 77 12.67 -18.68 -8.22
CA ALA A 77 12.94 -19.98 -8.80
C ALA A 77 11.66 -20.82 -8.93
N LEU A 78 10.88 -20.90 -7.86
CA LEU A 78 9.60 -21.61 -7.84
C LEU A 78 8.59 -20.99 -8.82
N PHE A 79 8.52 -19.66 -8.88
CA PHE A 79 7.67 -18.96 -9.84
C PHE A 79 8.04 -19.29 -11.30
N LYS A 80 9.35 -19.28 -11.63
CA LYS A 80 9.84 -19.60 -12.97
C LYS A 80 9.45 -21.02 -13.39
N GLU A 81 9.58 -21.98 -12.49
CA GLU A 81 9.16 -23.37 -12.72
C GLU A 81 7.67 -23.47 -13.02
N CYS A 82 6.82 -22.88 -12.19
CA CYS A 82 5.38 -22.86 -12.41
C CYS A 82 5.01 -22.11 -13.71
N ALA A 83 5.71 -21.03 -14.03
CA ALA A 83 5.46 -20.25 -15.26
C ALA A 83 5.74 -21.07 -16.52
N VAL A 84 6.77 -21.94 -16.52
CA VAL A 84 7.04 -22.87 -17.60
C VAL A 84 5.88 -23.86 -17.77
N ALA A 85 5.32 -24.39 -16.68
CA ALA A 85 4.18 -25.30 -16.75
C ALA A 85 2.94 -24.62 -17.34
N VAL A 86 2.64 -23.39 -16.94
CA VAL A 86 1.53 -22.60 -17.51
C VAL A 86 1.76 -22.29 -18.97
N GLN A 87 2.97 -21.88 -19.37
CA GLN A 87 3.31 -21.60 -20.77
C GLN A 87 3.15 -22.85 -21.65
N SER A 88 3.56 -24.03 -21.15
CA SER A 88 3.43 -25.30 -21.88
C SER A 88 1.97 -25.77 -22.01
N ALA A 89 1.08 -25.23 -21.20
CA ALA A 89 -0.35 -25.52 -21.22
C ALA A 89 -1.17 -24.58 -22.12
N THR A 90 -0.53 -23.57 -22.72
CA THR A 90 -1.19 -22.53 -23.52
C THR A 90 -0.49 -22.34 -24.86
N PRO A 91 -1.22 -22.18 -25.99
CA PRO A 91 -0.63 -22.03 -27.31
C PRO A 91 -0.01 -20.64 -27.56
N GLN A 92 -0.44 -19.61 -26.81
CA GLN A 92 0.03 -18.24 -26.96
C GLN A 92 1.10 -17.89 -25.92
N PRO A 93 1.97 -16.91 -26.18
CA PRO A 93 2.89 -16.38 -25.18
C PRO A 93 2.15 -15.86 -23.95
N VAL A 94 2.65 -16.21 -22.77
CA VAL A 94 2.10 -15.80 -21.47
C VAL A 94 3.07 -14.83 -20.81
N MET A 95 2.61 -13.61 -20.53
CA MET A 95 3.40 -12.58 -19.85
C MET A 95 3.70 -13.00 -18.41
N ARG A 96 4.96 -12.92 -18.00
CA ARG A 96 5.40 -13.25 -16.63
C ARG A 96 5.69 -12.00 -15.83
N HIS A 97 5.26 -11.96 -14.58
CA HIS A 97 5.62 -10.86 -13.71
C HIS A 97 5.55 -11.25 -12.22
N ILE A 98 6.59 -10.89 -11.47
CA ILE A 98 6.68 -11.15 -10.03
C ILE A 98 7.01 -9.87 -9.24
N LEU A 99 7.78 -8.95 -9.83
CA LEU A 99 8.31 -7.77 -9.13
C LEU A 99 7.20 -6.82 -8.68
N ASN A 100 7.21 -6.48 -7.40
CA ASN A 100 6.51 -5.35 -6.77
C ASN A 100 7.46 -4.14 -6.72
N THR A 101 7.11 -3.03 -6.07
CA THR A 101 7.95 -1.82 -5.98
C THR A 101 9.38 -2.13 -5.54
N SER A 102 9.58 -2.78 -4.41
CA SER A 102 10.92 -3.12 -3.90
C SER A 102 11.66 -4.09 -4.83
N GLY A 103 10.92 -5.03 -5.44
CA GLY A 103 11.49 -5.96 -6.41
C GLY A 103 12.03 -5.28 -7.64
N ILE A 104 11.36 -4.22 -8.14
CA ILE A 104 11.82 -3.42 -9.29
C ILE A 104 13.20 -2.81 -9.01
N THR A 105 13.42 -2.33 -7.78
CA THR A 105 14.68 -1.71 -7.38
C THR A 105 15.77 -2.71 -7.06
N ARG A 106 15.42 -3.81 -6.34
CA ARG A 106 16.42 -4.72 -5.75
C ARG A 106 16.71 -5.98 -6.54
N PHE A 107 15.85 -6.36 -7.48
CA PHE A 107 15.96 -7.57 -8.29
C PHE A 107 15.78 -7.23 -9.78
N THR A 108 16.49 -6.21 -10.24
CA THR A 108 16.39 -5.69 -11.62
C THR A 108 16.67 -6.75 -12.68
N GLU A 109 17.56 -7.70 -12.37
CA GLU A 109 17.90 -8.84 -13.23
C GLU A 109 16.73 -9.82 -13.44
N GLU A 110 15.73 -9.75 -12.58
CA GLU A 110 14.54 -10.59 -12.63
C GLU A 110 13.32 -9.90 -13.24
N GLN A 111 13.52 -8.76 -13.87
CA GLN A 111 12.49 -8.08 -14.64
C GLN A 111 12.17 -8.93 -15.88
N MET A 112 10.93 -9.37 -15.94
CA MET A 112 10.39 -10.17 -17.05
C MET A 112 9.60 -9.27 -18.00
N GLU A 113 8.50 -9.77 -18.58
CA GLU A 113 7.71 -9.00 -19.54
C GLU A 113 6.91 -7.84 -18.91
N ALA A 114 6.66 -7.90 -17.59
CA ALA A 114 6.00 -6.80 -16.86
C ALA A 114 6.43 -6.73 -15.41
N VAL A 115 6.15 -5.59 -14.79
CA VAL A 115 6.32 -5.34 -13.36
C VAL A 115 5.01 -4.77 -12.79
N ARG A 116 4.84 -4.80 -11.47
CA ARG A 116 3.70 -4.18 -10.80
C ARG A 116 4.18 -3.12 -9.83
N LEU A 117 4.19 -1.89 -10.30
CA LEU A 117 4.48 -0.74 -9.47
C LEU A 117 3.31 -0.51 -8.51
N GLY A 118 3.57 -0.62 -7.22
CA GLY A 118 2.61 -0.41 -6.13
C GLY A 118 2.85 0.93 -5.45
N ILE A 119 3.35 0.88 -4.22
CA ILE A 119 3.54 2.09 -3.38
C ILE A 119 4.53 3.10 -3.99
N GLY A 120 5.45 2.64 -4.84
CA GLY A 120 6.36 3.53 -5.58
C GLY A 120 5.64 4.50 -6.51
N LEU A 121 4.42 4.20 -6.96
CA LEU A 121 3.60 5.13 -7.75
C LEU A 121 3.22 6.38 -6.97
N TYR A 122 3.19 6.30 -5.64
CA TYR A 122 2.91 7.43 -4.75
C TYR A 122 4.19 8.18 -4.30
N GLY A 123 5.34 7.81 -4.85
CA GLY A 123 6.62 8.40 -4.48
C GLY A 123 7.21 7.86 -3.17
N ILE A 124 6.79 6.68 -2.74
CA ILE A 124 7.24 6.07 -1.48
C ILE A 124 8.16 4.89 -1.79
N SER A 125 9.41 4.96 -1.35
CA SER A 125 10.34 3.84 -1.39
C SER A 125 9.98 2.82 -0.31
N ALA A 126 9.73 1.57 -0.72
CA ALA A 126 9.42 0.50 0.21
C ALA A 126 10.69 -0.16 0.80
N CYS A 127 11.85 0.00 0.15
CA CYS A 127 13.14 -0.55 0.60
C CYS A 127 14.17 0.52 1.00
N GLY A 128 13.80 1.80 0.94
CA GLY A 128 14.68 2.92 1.29
C GLY A 128 15.83 3.17 0.30
N MET A 129 15.84 2.51 -0.85
CA MET A 129 16.91 2.61 -1.85
C MET A 129 16.56 3.52 -3.03
N ASP A 130 15.29 3.90 -3.18
CA ASP A 130 14.80 4.69 -4.31
C ASP A 130 14.97 6.18 -4.01
N THR A 131 16.03 6.79 -4.50
CA THR A 131 16.35 8.20 -4.27
C THR A 131 15.66 9.15 -5.25
N ASP A 132 15.16 8.63 -6.38
CA ASP A 132 14.58 9.44 -7.45
C ASP A 132 13.05 9.53 -7.38
N LEU A 133 12.44 8.85 -6.43
CA LEU A 133 11.00 8.92 -6.21
C LEU A 133 10.60 10.28 -5.62
N ARG A 134 9.55 10.88 -6.19
CA ARG A 134 8.98 12.14 -5.70
C ARG A 134 7.61 11.90 -5.11
N THR A 135 7.32 12.54 -3.98
CA THR A 135 5.99 12.54 -3.37
C THR A 135 4.97 13.08 -4.36
N VAL A 136 3.95 12.29 -4.67
CA VAL A 136 2.94 12.63 -5.68
C VAL A 136 1.72 13.31 -5.07
N SER A 137 1.41 13.02 -3.81
CA SER A 137 0.19 13.47 -3.15
C SER A 137 0.48 14.31 -1.93
N THR A 138 -0.30 15.38 -1.75
CA THR A 138 -0.30 16.19 -0.53
C THR A 138 -1.72 16.27 -0.01
N LEU A 139 -1.92 15.90 1.26
CA LEU A 139 -3.20 16.07 1.96
C LEU A 139 -3.15 17.35 2.78
N LYS A 140 -4.12 18.23 2.55
CA LYS A 140 -4.22 19.54 3.21
C LYS A 140 -5.58 19.72 3.85
N THR A 141 -5.59 20.48 4.92
CA THR A 141 -6.81 20.98 5.59
C THR A 141 -6.57 22.42 6.03
N THR A 142 -7.45 22.97 6.87
CA THR A 142 -7.35 24.34 7.39
C THR A 142 -7.54 24.37 8.90
N ILE A 143 -7.07 25.42 9.54
CA ILE A 143 -7.34 25.67 10.95
C ILE A 143 -8.79 26.14 11.09
N LEU A 144 -9.60 25.46 11.91
CA LEU A 144 -10.97 25.84 12.22
C LEU A 144 -11.04 26.91 13.31
N GLN A 145 -10.29 26.69 14.39
CA GLN A 145 -10.31 27.56 15.56
C GLN A 145 -9.00 27.46 16.30
N ILE A 146 -8.53 28.57 16.88
CA ILE A 146 -7.38 28.63 17.79
C ILE A 146 -7.87 29.05 19.18
N LYS A 147 -7.41 28.34 20.22
CA LYS A 147 -7.65 28.67 21.62
C LYS A 147 -6.34 28.89 22.34
N GLU A 148 -6.29 29.92 23.16
CA GLU A 148 -5.22 30.12 24.17
C GLU A 148 -5.63 29.39 25.43
N LEU A 149 -4.76 28.52 25.90
CA LEU A 149 -4.96 27.68 27.07
C LEU A 149 -3.80 27.87 28.04
N GLU A 150 -4.12 27.90 29.34
CA GLU A 150 -3.11 28.04 30.38
C GLU A 150 -2.39 26.70 30.67
N GLU A 151 -1.28 26.79 31.38
CA GLU A 151 -0.56 25.64 31.91
C GLU A 151 -1.51 24.75 32.75
N ASP A 152 -1.26 23.45 32.77
CA ASP A 152 -2.07 22.40 33.42
C ASP A 152 -3.48 22.19 32.88
N GLN A 153 -3.93 22.96 31.88
CA GLN A 153 -5.14 22.63 31.16
C GLN A 153 -4.93 21.41 30.24
N THR A 154 -6.01 20.75 29.90
CA THR A 154 -5.96 19.51 29.13
C THR A 154 -6.80 19.57 27.85
N VAL A 155 -6.34 18.87 26.85
CA VAL A 155 -6.93 18.84 25.50
C VAL A 155 -7.43 17.43 25.15
N GLY A 156 -8.66 17.35 24.65
CA GLY A 156 -9.23 16.13 24.07
C GLY A 156 -9.73 15.10 25.07
N TYR A 157 -10.17 13.98 24.53
CA TYR A 157 -10.77 12.89 25.32
C TYR A 157 -9.81 12.31 26.35
N SER A 158 -10.38 11.90 27.48
CA SER A 158 -9.65 11.35 28.63
C SER A 158 -8.58 12.30 29.20
N ARG A 159 -8.67 13.59 28.85
CA ARG A 159 -7.73 14.63 29.30
C ARG A 159 -6.26 14.30 29.02
N ARG A 160 -5.99 13.58 27.90
CA ARG A 160 -4.65 13.06 27.58
C ARG A 160 -3.65 14.12 27.11
N GLY A 161 -4.12 15.21 26.53
CA GLY A 161 -3.26 16.33 26.09
C GLY A 161 -2.97 17.30 27.23
N VAL A 162 -2.07 16.96 28.15
CA VAL A 162 -1.66 17.84 29.23
C VAL A 162 -0.73 18.93 28.68
N LEU A 163 -1.01 20.19 29.05
CA LEU A 163 -0.19 21.33 28.66
C LEU A 163 0.78 21.66 29.78
N THR A 164 2.04 21.84 29.46
CA THR A 164 3.15 22.14 30.39
C THR A 164 3.56 23.61 30.35
N ARG A 165 2.83 24.43 29.59
CA ARG A 165 2.99 25.87 29.48
C ARG A 165 1.74 26.47 28.88
N ARG A 166 1.56 27.80 28.99
CA ARG A 166 0.56 28.52 28.21
C ARG A 166 0.75 28.20 26.71
N SER A 167 -0.29 27.76 26.06
CA SER A 167 -0.23 27.20 24.70
C SER A 167 -1.37 27.70 23.80
N ARG A 168 -1.08 27.81 22.51
CA ARG A 168 -2.07 28.03 21.46
C ARG A 168 -2.40 26.69 20.81
N ILE A 169 -3.64 26.25 20.95
CA ILE A 169 -4.11 24.97 20.42
C ILE A 169 -5.09 25.22 19.29
N ALA A 170 -4.78 24.70 18.12
CA ALA A 170 -5.62 24.79 16.94
C ALA A 170 -6.40 23.49 16.73
N ALA A 171 -7.67 23.59 16.37
CA ALA A 171 -8.51 22.49 15.93
C ALA A 171 -8.49 22.44 14.40
N ILE A 172 -8.33 21.26 13.82
CA ILE A 172 -8.34 21.01 12.38
C ILE A 172 -9.34 19.91 12.03
N PRO A 173 -10.11 20.03 10.90
CA PRO A 173 -11.17 19.09 10.53
C PRO A 173 -10.60 17.87 9.82
N ILE A 174 -9.93 17.02 10.57
CA ILE A 174 -9.50 15.68 10.17
C ILE A 174 -9.42 14.80 11.42
N GLY A 175 -9.98 13.60 11.34
CA GLY A 175 -10.01 12.66 12.43
C GLY A 175 -9.83 11.22 11.98
N TYR A 176 -10.09 10.28 12.89
CA TYR A 176 -9.89 8.86 12.58
C TYR A 176 -10.95 8.32 11.58
N ALA A 177 -12.11 8.95 11.43
CA ALA A 177 -13.10 8.58 10.41
C ALA A 177 -12.59 8.88 8.99
N ASP A 178 -11.68 9.86 8.84
CA ASP A 178 -11.01 10.20 7.58
C ASP A 178 -9.77 9.34 7.33
N GLY A 179 -9.46 8.40 8.21
CA GLY A 179 -8.28 7.54 8.12
C GLY A 179 -7.05 8.03 8.87
N LEU A 180 -7.12 9.15 9.61
CA LEU A 180 -6.00 9.60 10.43
C LEU A 180 -5.77 8.65 11.61
N ASN A 181 -4.62 7.98 11.61
CA ASN A 181 -4.33 6.94 12.59
C ASN A 181 -4.30 7.50 14.02
N ARG A 182 -5.13 6.96 14.92
CA ARG A 182 -5.21 7.40 16.32
C ARG A 182 -3.90 7.30 17.09
N HIS A 183 -2.97 6.42 16.68
CA HIS A 183 -1.65 6.32 17.30
C HIS A 183 -0.78 7.56 17.09
N LEU A 184 -1.13 8.45 16.16
CA LEU A 184 -0.44 9.73 15.95
C LEU A 184 -0.79 10.79 16.99
N GLY A 185 -1.82 10.58 17.80
CA GLY A 185 -2.16 11.45 18.92
C GLY A 185 -1.10 11.52 20.03
N ASN A 186 -1.31 12.38 21.00
CA ASN A 186 -0.45 12.53 22.18
C ASN A 186 1.01 12.83 21.81
N ARG A 187 1.26 13.78 20.93
CA ARG A 187 2.57 14.27 20.45
C ARG A 187 3.43 13.25 19.70
N LYS A 188 2.88 12.07 19.33
CA LYS A 188 3.59 11.08 18.51
C LYS A 188 3.66 11.47 17.04
N GLY A 189 2.60 12.06 16.51
CA GLY A 189 2.53 12.61 15.17
C GLY A 189 2.56 14.14 15.19
N ALA A 190 2.85 14.70 14.01
CA ALA A 190 2.79 16.13 13.78
C ALA A 190 2.28 16.40 12.36
N VAL A 191 1.73 17.58 12.16
CA VAL A 191 1.37 18.16 10.86
C VAL A 191 2.24 19.38 10.60
N VAL A 192 2.12 19.99 9.40
CA VAL A 192 2.89 21.19 9.07
C VAL A 192 1.94 22.38 8.88
N VAL A 193 2.27 23.49 9.56
CA VAL A 193 1.59 24.78 9.46
C VAL A 193 2.63 25.84 9.13
N ASN A 194 2.46 26.55 8.04
CA ASN A 194 3.40 27.61 7.60
C ASN A 194 4.88 27.14 7.60
N GLY A 195 5.13 25.90 7.13
CA GLY A 195 6.47 25.29 7.05
C GLY A 195 7.05 24.80 8.39
N LYS A 196 6.28 24.86 9.49
CA LYS A 196 6.71 24.40 10.81
C LYS A 196 5.91 23.20 11.28
N ARG A 197 6.55 22.28 11.98
CA ARG A 197 5.90 21.10 12.57
C ARG A 197 5.06 21.50 13.79
N ALA A 198 3.77 21.14 13.75
CA ALA A 198 2.79 21.29 14.81
C ALA A 198 2.40 19.92 15.36
N PRO A 199 2.82 19.55 16.59
CA PRO A 199 2.49 18.24 17.18
C PRO A 199 0.98 18.08 17.41
N ILE A 200 0.46 16.87 17.18
CA ILE A 200 -0.93 16.51 17.51
C ILE A 200 -1.05 16.33 19.03
N VAL A 201 -1.97 17.07 19.67
CA VAL A 201 -2.16 17.08 21.12
C VAL A 201 -3.44 16.35 21.52
N GLY A 202 -3.34 15.51 22.52
CA GLY A 202 -4.46 14.69 23.00
C GLY A 202 -4.82 13.56 22.04
N ASN A 203 -5.94 12.91 22.31
CA ASN A 203 -6.47 11.86 21.46
C ASN A 203 -7.10 12.45 20.19
N ILE A 204 -6.85 11.84 19.05
CA ILE A 204 -7.53 12.15 17.78
C ILE A 204 -9.01 11.79 17.90
N CYS A 205 -9.90 12.72 17.60
CA CYS A 205 -11.35 12.54 17.62
C CYS A 205 -11.84 11.93 16.28
N MET A 206 -13.15 11.75 16.13
CA MET A 206 -13.75 11.16 14.94
C MET A 206 -13.46 12.00 13.69
N ASP A 207 -13.78 13.30 13.75
CA ASP A 207 -13.76 14.21 12.61
C ASP A 207 -12.82 15.40 12.80
N VAL A 208 -12.16 15.50 13.97
CA VAL A 208 -11.33 16.65 14.36
C VAL A 208 -10.12 16.15 15.15
N CYS A 209 -8.99 16.81 14.99
CA CYS A 209 -7.88 16.68 15.94
C CYS A 209 -7.31 18.06 16.31
N MET A 210 -6.56 18.10 17.40
CA MET A 210 -5.96 19.32 17.95
C MET A 210 -4.46 19.28 17.77
N ILE A 211 -3.87 20.42 17.42
CA ILE A 211 -2.45 20.60 17.19
C ILE A 211 -1.91 21.78 17.99
N ASP A 212 -0.67 21.66 18.46
CA ASP A 212 0.02 22.70 19.19
C ASP A 212 0.69 23.67 18.19
N VAL A 213 0.19 24.90 18.15
CA VAL A 213 0.68 25.98 17.30
C VAL A 213 1.28 27.14 18.09
N THR A 214 1.70 26.88 19.35
CA THR A 214 2.19 27.91 20.27
C THR A 214 3.33 28.75 19.67
N ASP A 215 4.29 28.10 19.01
CA ASP A 215 5.47 28.75 18.46
C ASP A 215 5.34 28.99 16.92
N ILE A 216 4.10 28.94 16.41
CA ILE A 216 3.81 29.11 14.98
C ILE A 216 2.94 30.35 14.80
N ASP A 217 3.42 31.27 14.01
CA ASP A 217 2.59 32.42 13.58
C ASP A 217 1.55 31.89 12.56
N CYS A 218 0.29 31.81 13.01
CA CYS A 218 -0.83 31.32 12.22
C CYS A 218 -2.16 31.85 12.76
N LYS A 219 -3.18 31.79 11.92
CA LYS A 219 -4.55 32.19 12.21
C LYS A 219 -5.57 31.16 11.71
N GLU A 220 -6.80 31.32 12.11
CA GLU A 220 -7.94 30.55 11.61
C GLU A 220 -8.06 30.72 10.08
N GLY A 221 -8.31 29.60 9.38
CA GLY A 221 -8.33 29.53 7.92
C GLY A 221 -6.96 29.22 7.29
N ASP A 222 -5.86 29.32 8.02
CA ASP A 222 -4.55 28.99 7.49
C ASP A 222 -4.47 27.50 7.14
N ARG A 223 -3.67 27.19 6.09
CA ARG A 223 -3.50 25.85 5.55
C ARG A 223 -2.62 24.98 6.47
N VAL A 224 -3.05 23.75 6.62
CA VAL A 224 -2.32 22.71 7.35
C VAL A 224 -2.04 21.55 6.40
N GLU A 225 -0.79 21.09 6.34
CA GLU A 225 -0.41 19.91 5.59
C GLU A 225 -0.33 18.70 6.52
N ILE A 226 -1.11 17.67 6.21
CA ILE A 226 -1.15 16.43 6.99
C ILE A 226 -0.01 15.51 6.57
N PHE A 227 0.19 15.36 5.27
CA PHE A 227 1.36 14.73 4.64
C PHE A 227 1.57 15.34 3.26
N GLY A 228 2.80 15.25 2.76
CA GLY A 228 3.18 15.79 1.46
C GLY A 228 4.69 15.86 1.29
N GLU A 229 5.11 16.63 0.31
CA GLU A 229 6.52 17.01 0.13
C GLU A 229 6.89 18.04 1.21
N GLN A 230 7.82 17.68 2.11
CA GLN A 230 8.30 18.52 3.21
C GLN A 230 9.77 18.83 3.05
#